data_46c99a477e94fae17796ad6761856a34
#
_entry.id   46c99a477e94fae17796ad6761856a34
#
_cell.length_a   1.000
_cell.length_b   1.000
_cell.length_c   1.000
_cell.angle_alpha   90.00
_cell.angle_beta   90.00
_cell.angle_gamma   90.00
#
_symmetry.space_group_name_H-M   'P 1'
#
loop_
_entity.id
_entity.type
_entity.pdbx_description
1 polymer ?
#
loop_
_entity_poly.entity_id
_entity_poly.type
_entity_poly.pdbx_seq_one_letter_code
_entity_poly.pdbx_strand_id
1 'polypeptide(L)'
;PFYDDVFGLVSEWLADKGLQLNQLVGEQTVAWWQFGLYAFVILMMLMALVALLSVGGALFTFYGYTLSRTGDRYIRRSGLLNKLEVSMRASRIQMITAKQDWLDKILKRVNLYFEQNSTAGQQMQELMSPNKLIVPSVTEDEAFALSQEVMPGCDLRGQDYQTISKRFITFWLLAGWTLPFITFFTIGAVSSHLDIMLGSLVVFSAVSLLLTLRWWRWGIAYDSKYVYIRRGRIGIDYQCFEPYKAQQVIVKQSVFMKRRKQATVKFVLASGAVTVPFLPEDYVNKLADSVLFEVESTRRSWM
;
A
#
# COMPACT_ATOMS: atom_id res chain seq x y z
N PRO A 1 33.39 17.70 -14.07
CA PRO A 1 32.98 19.09 -14.01
C PRO A 1 31.93 19.34 -12.92
N PHE A 2 30.78 18.67 -12.96
CA PHE A 2 29.71 18.87 -11.97
C PHE A 2 30.09 18.44 -10.52
N TYR A 3 31.01 17.52 -10.42
CA TYR A 3 31.54 16.99 -9.16
C TYR A 3 32.46 17.98 -8.47
N ASP A 4 33.31 18.60 -9.23
CA ASP A 4 34.31 19.57 -8.75
C ASP A 4 33.61 20.85 -8.28
N ASP A 5 32.52 21.24 -8.96
CA ASP A 5 31.71 22.41 -8.61
C ASP A 5 30.94 22.21 -7.28
N VAL A 6 30.34 21.04 -7.10
CA VAL A 6 29.59 20.71 -5.83
C VAL A 6 30.57 20.56 -4.68
N PHE A 7 31.72 19.92 -4.89
CA PHE A 7 32.74 19.77 -3.86
C PHE A 7 33.36 21.12 -3.47
N GLY A 8 33.56 22.00 -4.46
CA GLY A 8 34.00 23.37 -4.22
C GLY A 8 33.05 24.17 -3.35
N LEU A 9 31.75 24.17 -3.68
CA LEU A 9 30.72 24.87 -2.91
C LEU A 9 30.59 24.35 -1.47
N VAL A 10 30.64 23.03 -1.28
CA VAL A 10 30.58 22.43 0.05
C VAL A 10 31.83 22.71 0.86
N SER A 11 33.02 22.71 0.26
CA SER A 11 34.27 23.01 0.92
C SER A 11 34.38 24.49 1.34
N GLU A 12 33.93 25.43 0.52
CA GLU A 12 33.83 26.85 0.86
C GLU A 12 32.84 27.09 2.02
N TRP A 13 31.66 26.48 1.95
CA TRP A 13 30.67 26.63 3.03
C TRP A 13 31.16 26.07 4.38
N LEU A 14 31.89 24.95 4.38
CA LEU A 14 32.48 24.36 5.58
C LEU A 14 33.69 25.15 6.08
N ALA A 15 34.49 25.70 5.18
CA ALA A 15 35.63 26.57 5.52
C ALA A 15 35.16 27.86 6.22
N ASP A 16 34.06 28.43 5.79
CA ASP A 16 33.42 29.60 6.41
C ASP A 16 32.92 29.28 7.86
N LYS A 17 32.61 28.01 8.14
CA LYS A 17 32.25 27.49 9.47
C LYS A 17 33.46 27.05 10.30
N GLY A 18 34.70 27.28 9.85
CA GLY A 18 35.93 26.87 10.54
C GLY A 18 36.25 25.38 10.43
N LEU A 19 35.56 24.64 9.59
CA LEU A 19 35.76 23.21 9.32
C LEU A 19 36.49 23.04 8.00
N GLN A 20 37.77 22.70 8.01
CA GLN A 20 38.50 22.39 6.77
C GLN A 20 38.28 20.93 6.37
N LEU A 21 37.57 20.72 5.29
CA LEU A 21 37.30 19.39 4.71
C LEU A 21 38.59 18.58 4.48
N ASN A 22 39.67 19.27 4.07
CA ASN A 22 40.98 18.67 3.84
C ASN A 22 41.62 18.13 5.10
N GLN A 23 41.28 18.65 6.29
CA GLN A 23 41.74 18.12 7.58
C GLN A 23 40.92 16.90 8.02
N LEU A 24 39.66 16.84 7.61
CA LEU A 24 38.78 15.69 7.92
C LEU A 24 39.01 14.50 6.99
N VAL A 25 39.43 14.76 5.77
CA VAL A 25 39.58 13.73 4.72
C VAL A 25 41.04 13.26 4.59
N GLY A 26 42.01 13.98 5.15
CA GLY A 26 43.43 13.67 5.00
C GLY A 26 43.94 13.78 3.55
N GLU A 27 45.23 14.02 3.34
CA GLU A 27 45.87 14.13 2.04
C GLU A 27 45.92 12.81 1.21
N GLN A 28 45.32 11.73 1.72
CA GLN A 28 45.23 10.48 0.97
C GLN A 28 44.06 10.57 -0.03
N THR A 29 44.32 10.23 -1.26
CA THR A 29 43.29 10.04 -2.30
C THR A 29 42.22 9.08 -1.77
N VAL A 30 41.10 9.64 -1.31
CA VAL A 30 40.00 8.84 -0.78
C VAL A 30 39.47 7.95 -1.89
N ALA A 31 39.61 6.66 -1.72
CA ALA A 31 39.14 5.70 -2.72
C ALA A 31 37.62 5.82 -2.89
N TRP A 32 37.10 5.69 -4.10
CA TRP A 32 35.67 5.81 -4.43
C TRP A 32 34.75 5.01 -3.51
N TRP A 33 35.22 3.86 -3.04
CA TRP A 33 34.45 3.02 -2.12
C TRP A 33 34.31 3.66 -0.72
N GLN A 34 35.27 4.49 -0.27
CA GLN A 34 35.21 5.22 1.00
C GLN A 34 34.18 6.34 0.91
N PHE A 35 34.08 7.06 -0.22
CA PHE A 35 33.00 8.02 -0.46
C PHE A 35 31.63 7.32 -0.43
N GLY A 36 31.53 6.17 -1.08
CA GLY A 36 30.32 5.35 -1.04
C GLY A 36 29.96 4.93 0.39
N LEU A 37 30.95 4.56 1.19
CA LEU A 37 30.74 4.20 2.58
C LEU A 37 30.27 5.40 3.43
N TYR A 38 30.93 6.56 3.31
CA TYR A 38 30.49 7.76 4.03
C TYR A 38 29.10 8.20 3.62
N ALA A 39 28.81 8.24 2.34
CA ALA A 39 27.46 8.54 1.83
C ALA A 39 26.41 7.55 2.37
N PHE A 40 26.74 6.27 2.43
CA PHE A 40 25.88 5.24 3.00
C PHE A 40 25.64 5.44 4.50
N VAL A 41 26.69 5.73 5.28
CA VAL A 41 26.57 6.00 6.73
C VAL A 41 25.72 7.25 6.98
N ILE A 42 25.95 8.33 6.23
CA ILE A 42 25.15 9.56 6.35
C ILE A 42 23.68 9.28 6.00
N LEU A 43 23.44 8.54 4.92
CA LEU A 43 22.08 8.14 4.53
C LEU A 43 21.40 7.29 5.61
N MET A 44 22.12 6.32 6.19
CA MET A 44 21.61 5.48 7.29
C MET A 44 21.30 6.31 8.53
N MET A 45 22.16 7.28 8.87
CA MET A 45 21.95 8.18 10.02
C MET A 45 20.70 9.07 9.79
N LEU A 46 20.55 9.59 8.59
CA LEU A 46 19.40 10.40 8.20
C LEU A 46 18.10 9.56 8.22
N MET A 47 18.15 8.34 7.70
CA MET A 47 17.04 7.38 7.77
C MET A 47 16.67 7.03 9.22
N ALA A 48 17.65 6.82 10.09
CA ALA A 48 17.43 6.57 11.50
C ALA A 48 16.77 7.78 12.20
N LEU A 49 17.22 9.00 11.89
CA LEU A 49 16.62 10.23 12.41
C LEU A 49 15.15 10.38 11.96
N VAL A 50 14.88 10.17 10.67
CA VAL A 50 13.51 10.21 10.13
C VAL A 50 12.63 9.14 10.78
N ALA A 51 13.15 7.93 10.98
CA ALA A 51 12.44 6.87 11.67
C ALA A 51 12.11 7.24 13.12
N LEU A 52 13.06 7.82 13.84
CA LEU A 52 12.87 8.26 15.23
C LEU A 52 11.83 9.38 15.34
N LEU A 53 11.87 10.37 14.45
CA LEU A 53 10.86 11.43 14.37
C LEU A 53 9.47 10.86 14.01
N SER A 54 9.41 9.87 13.11
CA SER A 54 8.16 9.19 12.74
C SER A 54 7.55 8.43 13.91
N VAL A 55 8.38 7.68 14.67
CA VAL A 55 7.92 6.98 15.88
C VAL A 55 7.45 7.98 16.94
N GLY A 56 8.21 9.07 17.17
CA GLY A 56 7.80 10.15 18.06
C GLY A 56 6.45 10.75 17.68
N GLY A 57 6.27 11.10 16.40
CA GLY A 57 5.01 11.60 15.85
C GLY A 57 3.85 10.63 16.04
N ALA A 58 4.08 9.33 15.83
CA ALA A 58 3.07 8.30 16.07
C ALA A 58 2.69 8.20 17.55
N LEU A 59 3.66 8.26 18.46
CA LEU A 59 3.40 8.27 19.91
C LEU A 59 2.53 9.47 20.31
N PHE A 60 2.82 10.67 19.82
CA PHE A 60 2.00 11.86 20.11
C PHE A 60 0.58 11.74 19.56
N THR A 61 0.40 11.15 18.37
CA THR A 61 -0.89 11.02 17.71
C THR A 61 -1.77 9.94 18.35
N PHE A 62 -1.19 8.81 18.75
CA PHE A 62 -1.92 7.65 19.27
C PHE A 62 -1.85 7.51 20.79
N TYR A 63 -1.27 8.47 21.49
CA TYR A 63 -1.22 8.44 22.96
C TYR A 63 -2.63 8.36 23.55
N GLY A 64 -2.82 7.47 24.54
CA GLY A 64 -4.11 7.30 25.21
C GLY A 64 -5.24 6.85 24.27
N TYR A 65 -4.91 6.09 23.22
CA TYR A 65 -5.89 5.61 22.25
C TYR A 65 -6.98 4.79 22.94
N THR A 66 -8.22 5.20 22.72
CA THR A 66 -9.41 4.45 23.15
C THR A 66 -10.43 4.38 22.02
N LEU A 67 -10.97 3.20 21.79
CA LEU A 67 -12.12 2.98 20.92
C LEU A 67 -13.31 2.59 21.80
N SER A 68 -14.38 3.33 21.74
CA SER A 68 -15.62 3.05 22.48
C SER A 68 -16.80 2.99 21.53
N ARG A 69 -17.79 2.17 21.86
CA ARG A 69 -19.07 2.11 21.14
C ARG A 69 -20.18 2.66 22.03
N THR A 70 -20.94 3.61 21.51
CA THR A 70 -22.10 4.18 22.18
C THR A 70 -23.28 4.09 21.23
N GLY A 71 -24.17 3.11 21.48
CA GLY A 71 -25.28 2.80 20.57
C GLY A 71 -24.77 2.41 19.17
N ASP A 72 -25.14 3.20 18.16
CA ASP A 72 -24.77 3.01 16.75
C ASP A 72 -23.47 3.76 16.36
N ARG A 73 -22.73 4.31 17.33
CA ARG A 73 -21.55 5.14 17.03
C ARG A 73 -20.28 4.51 17.61
N TYR A 74 -19.24 4.48 16.79
CA TYR A 74 -17.88 4.23 17.20
C TYR A 74 -17.18 5.55 17.45
N ILE A 75 -16.58 5.72 18.61
CA ILE A 75 -15.90 6.93 19.05
C ILE A 75 -14.46 6.57 19.34
N ARG A 76 -13.56 7.16 18.57
CA ARG A 76 -12.11 7.10 18.78
C ARG A 76 -11.65 8.34 19.51
N ARG A 77 -10.88 8.17 20.58
CA ARG A 77 -10.17 9.27 21.26
C ARG A 77 -8.68 8.94 21.28
N SER A 78 -7.84 9.90 20.92
CA SER A 78 -6.39 9.74 20.94
C SER A 78 -5.70 11.10 20.91
N GLY A 79 -4.42 11.14 21.29
CA GLY A 79 -3.55 12.30 21.20
C GLY A 79 -3.08 12.83 22.54
N LEU A 80 -1.79 13.17 22.61
CA LEU A 80 -1.14 13.71 23.82
C LEU A 80 -1.31 15.23 23.92
N LEU A 81 -0.93 15.96 22.88
CA LEU A 81 -0.99 17.43 22.86
C LEU A 81 -2.36 17.90 22.37
N ASN A 82 -2.82 17.37 21.27
CA ASN A 82 -4.14 17.64 20.69
C ASN A 82 -5.03 16.43 20.84
N LYS A 83 -6.00 16.49 21.73
CA LYS A 83 -6.99 15.42 21.88
C LYS A 83 -7.91 15.41 20.66
N LEU A 84 -7.82 14.36 19.86
CA LEU A 84 -8.66 14.12 18.71
C LEU A 84 -9.79 13.17 19.09
N GLU A 85 -11.02 13.57 18.87
CA GLU A 85 -12.20 12.71 18.96
C GLU A 85 -12.84 12.58 17.58
N VAL A 86 -12.92 11.35 17.08
CA VAL A 86 -13.57 11.01 15.80
C VAL A 86 -14.75 10.11 16.12
N SER A 87 -15.94 10.52 15.72
CA SER A 87 -17.19 9.76 15.90
C SER A 87 -17.74 9.34 14.54
N MET A 88 -18.03 8.05 14.36
CA MET A 88 -18.55 7.47 13.13
C MET A 88 -19.76 6.57 13.44
N ARG A 89 -20.86 6.72 12.68
CA ARG A 89 -21.99 5.80 12.77
C ARG A 89 -21.68 4.50 12.05
N ALA A 90 -22.05 3.35 12.65
CA ALA A 90 -21.85 2.04 12.01
C ALA A 90 -22.56 1.95 10.65
N SER A 91 -23.78 2.49 10.54
CA SER A 91 -24.55 2.51 9.29
C SER A 91 -23.88 3.25 8.14
N ARG A 92 -23.00 4.24 8.44
CA ARG A 92 -22.27 5.03 7.44
C ARG A 92 -20.95 4.43 7.00
N ILE A 93 -20.50 3.34 7.63
CA ILE A 93 -19.26 2.67 7.23
C ILE A 93 -19.48 2.03 5.86
N GLN A 94 -18.70 2.47 4.89
CA GLN A 94 -18.76 2.00 3.51
C GLN A 94 -17.91 0.76 3.28
N MET A 95 -16.74 0.74 3.89
CA MET A 95 -15.74 -0.30 3.69
C MET A 95 -14.92 -0.50 4.96
N ILE A 96 -14.61 -1.74 5.26
CA ILE A 96 -13.60 -2.12 6.25
C ILE A 96 -12.34 -2.53 5.49
N THR A 97 -11.20 -1.98 5.93
CA THR A 97 -9.90 -2.35 5.39
C THR A 97 -8.97 -2.76 6.53
N ALA A 98 -8.54 -4.00 6.52
CA ALA A 98 -7.49 -4.52 7.41
C ALA A 98 -6.17 -4.52 6.64
N LYS A 99 -5.25 -3.60 7.00
CA LYS A 99 -3.94 -3.47 6.36
C LYS A 99 -2.85 -4.10 7.21
N GLN A 100 -1.98 -4.83 6.55
CA GLN A 100 -0.81 -5.44 7.16
C GLN A 100 0.41 -5.17 6.29
N ASP A 101 1.31 -4.32 6.76
CA ASP A 101 2.60 -4.09 6.12
C ASP A 101 3.59 -5.22 6.46
N TRP A 102 4.81 -5.18 5.91
CA TRP A 102 5.83 -6.19 6.17
C TRP A 102 6.25 -6.23 7.64
N LEU A 103 6.36 -5.08 8.30
CA LEU A 103 6.69 -4.96 9.72
C LEU A 103 5.53 -5.43 10.60
N ASP A 104 4.29 -5.03 10.26
CA ASP A 104 3.08 -5.48 10.94
C ASP A 104 2.96 -7.00 10.91
N LYS A 105 3.35 -7.63 9.79
CA LYS A 105 3.34 -9.07 9.66
C LYS A 105 4.35 -9.76 10.58
N ILE A 106 5.56 -9.21 10.73
CA ILE A 106 6.57 -9.72 11.67
C ILE A 106 6.04 -9.60 13.12
N LEU A 107 5.42 -8.47 13.45
CA LEU A 107 4.86 -8.18 14.77
C LEU A 107 3.50 -8.87 15.00
N LYS A 108 2.93 -9.57 14.00
CA LYS A 108 1.60 -10.18 14.02
C LYS A 108 0.51 -9.15 14.38
N ARG A 109 0.62 -7.95 13.82
CA ARG A 109 -0.29 -6.83 14.03
C ARG A 109 -1.00 -6.48 12.73
N VAL A 110 -2.14 -5.83 12.86
CA VAL A 110 -2.97 -5.36 11.76
C VAL A 110 -3.48 -3.96 12.09
N ASN A 111 -3.54 -3.10 11.12
CA ASN A 111 -4.17 -1.79 11.23
C ASN A 111 -5.56 -1.86 10.59
N LEU A 112 -6.60 -1.67 11.38
CA LEU A 112 -7.97 -1.74 10.92
C LEU A 112 -8.50 -0.33 10.64
N TYR A 113 -9.13 -0.17 9.48
CA TYR A 113 -9.69 1.11 9.02
C TYR A 113 -11.18 0.92 8.76
N PHE A 114 -12.00 1.79 9.34
CA PHE A 114 -13.41 1.96 8.99
C PHE A 114 -13.52 3.21 8.13
N GLU A 115 -13.90 3.03 6.87
CA GLU A 115 -13.95 4.10 5.89
C GLU A 115 -15.40 4.51 5.62
N GLN A 116 -15.68 5.82 5.73
CA GLN A 116 -17.01 6.37 5.47
C GLN A 116 -17.04 7.01 4.08
N ASN A 117 -16.80 8.28 3.96
CA ASN A 117 -16.81 9.02 2.70
C ASN A 117 -15.44 9.65 2.48
N SER A 118 -14.87 9.50 1.29
CA SER A 118 -13.62 10.20 0.96
C SER A 118 -13.95 11.48 0.19
N THR A 119 -13.76 12.64 0.79
CA THR A 119 -13.78 13.89 0.05
C THR A 119 -12.51 13.94 -0.80
N ALA A 120 -12.69 14.04 -2.13
CA ALA A 120 -11.59 14.18 -3.06
C ALA A 120 -10.72 15.38 -2.66
N GLY A 121 -9.45 15.14 -2.32
CA GLY A 121 -8.49 16.17 -1.91
C GLY A 121 -7.83 15.97 -0.55
N GLN A 122 -8.32 15.08 0.32
CA GLN A 122 -7.75 14.86 1.65
C GLN A 122 -6.79 13.65 1.75
N GLN A 123 -6.20 13.21 0.65
CA GLN A 123 -5.26 12.07 0.66
C GLN A 123 -3.97 12.32 1.46
N MET A 124 -3.60 13.57 1.73
CA MET A 124 -2.37 13.90 2.47
C MET A 124 -2.48 13.81 4.01
N GLN A 125 -3.69 13.74 4.58
CA GLN A 125 -3.89 13.64 6.02
C GLN A 125 -4.70 12.41 6.42
N GLU A 126 -4.28 11.24 5.98
CA GLU A 126 -4.98 9.97 6.29
C GLU A 126 -5.18 9.73 7.79
N LEU A 127 -4.21 10.13 8.62
CA LEU A 127 -4.22 9.93 10.08
C LEU A 127 -5.20 10.84 10.84
N MET A 128 -5.52 12.02 10.29
CA MET A 128 -6.40 13.02 10.91
C MET A 128 -7.73 13.17 10.17
N SER A 129 -7.99 12.39 9.13
CA SER A 129 -9.24 12.51 8.38
C SER A 129 -10.44 12.11 9.25
N PRO A 130 -11.47 12.97 9.40
CA PRO A 130 -12.70 12.64 10.11
C PRO A 130 -13.49 11.51 9.44
N ASN A 131 -13.17 11.19 8.19
CA ASN A 131 -13.85 10.19 7.37
C ASN A 131 -13.25 8.78 7.50
N LYS A 132 -12.15 8.63 8.25
CA LYS A 132 -11.51 7.35 8.56
C LYS A 132 -11.34 7.17 10.05
N LEU A 133 -11.92 6.11 10.58
CA LEU A 133 -11.65 5.68 11.94
C LEU A 133 -10.58 4.58 11.87
N ILE A 134 -9.44 4.84 12.49
CA ILE A 134 -8.28 3.96 12.47
C ILE A 134 -8.16 3.27 13.81
N VAL A 135 -8.05 1.95 13.81
CA VAL A 135 -7.70 1.13 14.97
C VAL A 135 -6.28 0.59 14.74
N PRO A 136 -5.26 1.22 15.35
CA PRO A 136 -3.88 0.90 15.04
C PRO A 136 -3.41 -0.33 15.81
N SER A 137 -2.57 -1.12 15.18
CA SER A 137 -1.74 -2.17 15.81
C SER A 137 -2.51 -3.16 16.71
N VAL A 138 -3.66 -3.65 16.25
CA VAL A 138 -4.41 -4.72 16.91
C VAL A 138 -3.91 -6.10 16.46
N THR A 139 -4.22 -7.13 17.23
CA THR A 139 -3.97 -8.51 16.79
C THR A 139 -4.90 -8.87 15.63
N GLU A 140 -4.53 -9.88 14.86
CA GLU A 140 -5.37 -10.32 13.74
C GLU A 140 -6.75 -10.78 14.24
N ASP A 141 -6.80 -11.48 15.34
CA ASP A 141 -8.07 -12.00 15.89
C ASP A 141 -8.97 -10.87 16.41
N GLU A 142 -8.40 -9.86 17.07
CA GLU A 142 -9.12 -8.65 17.47
C GLU A 142 -9.64 -7.87 16.25
N ALA A 143 -8.83 -7.73 15.19
CA ALA A 143 -9.25 -7.05 13.97
C ALA A 143 -10.43 -7.76 13.31
N PHE A 144 -10.43 -9.09 13.25
CA PHE A 144 -11.53 -9.86 12.70
C PHE A 144 -12.77 -9.83 13.59
N ALA A 145 -12.63 -9.92 14.90
CA ALA A 145 -13.73 -9.77 15.84
C ALA A 145 -14.41 -8.39 15.71
N LEU A 146 -13.63 -7.31 15.64
CA LEU A 146 -14.13 -5.96 15.41
C LEU A 146 -14.80 -5.81 14.03
N SER A 147 -14.25 -6.46 13.01
CA SER A 147 -14.85 -6.45 11.67
C SER A 147 -16.21 -7.14 11.65
N GLN A 148 -16.37 -8.26 12.36
CA GLN A 148 -17.64 -8.96 12.52
C GLN A 148 -18.65 -8.17 13.37
N GLU A 149 -18.18 -7.41 14.35
CA GLU A 149 -19.05 -6.53 15.15
C GLU A 149 -19.65 -5.41 14.30
N VAL A 150 -18.83 -4.82 13.39
CA VAL A 150 -19.25 -3.73 12.50
C VAL A 150 -20.08 -4.25 11.32
N MET A 151 -19.68 -5.35 10.72
CA MET A 151 -20.34 -6.02 9.59
C MET A 151 -20.68 -7.48 9.99
N PRO A 152 -21.88 -7.74 10.54
CA PRO A 152 -22.24 -9.04 11.06
C PRO A 152 -22.21 -10.16 10.01
N GLY A 153 -21.37 -11.16 10.24
CA GLY A 153 -21.15 -12.29 9.35
C GLY A 153 -20.03 -12.05 8.33
N CYS A 154 -19.30 -10.94 8.42
CA CYS A 154 -18.08 -10.73 7.62
C CYS A 154 -16.99 -11.69 8.09
N ASP A 155 -16.53 -12.57 7.19
CA ASP A 155 -15.37 -13.44 7.42
C ASP A 155 -14.29 -13.15 6.39
N LEU A 156 -13.27 -12.40 6.81
CA LEU A 156 -12.18 -11.97 5.94
C LEU A 156 -11.20 -13.10 5.59
N ARG A 157 -11.16 -14.18 6.38
CA ARG A 157 -10.20 -15.29 6.18
C ARG A 157 -10.81 -16.52 5.53
N GLY A 158 -12.04 -16.88 5.93
CA GLY A 158 -12.69 -18.12 5.52
C GLY A 158 -13.23 -18.13 4.08
N GLN A 159 -13.03 -17.07 3.32
CA GLN A 159 -13.55 -16.95 1.97
C GLN A 159 -12.70 -17.68 0.92
N ASP A 160 -13.36 -18.29 -0.05
CA ASP A 160 -12.70 -18.84 -1.24
C ASP A 160 -12.39 -17.72 -2.25
N TYR A 161 -11.17 -17.20 -2.18
CA TYR A 161 -10.74 -16.10 -3.02
C TYR A 161 -10.41 -16.55 -4.43
N GLN A 162 -11.19 -16.14 -5.42
CA GLN A 162 -10.84 -16.25 -6.83
C GLN A 162 -9.57 -15.44 -7.12
N THR A 163 -8.50 -16.12 -7.45
CA THR A 163 -7.20 -15.51 -7.74
C THR A 163 -7.19 -14.82 -9.11
N ILE A 164 -6.38 -13.78 -9.25
CA ILE A 164 -6.16 -13.12 -10.54
C ILE A 164 -5.29 -13.98 -11.46
N SER A 165 -5.38 -13.77 -12.76
CA SER A 165 -4.61 -14.52 -13.75
C SER A 165 -3.09 -14.27 -13.63
N LYS A 166 -2.26 -15.31 -13.86
CA LYS A 166 -0.79 -15.22 -13.94
C LYS A 166 -0.29 -14.20 -14.96
N ARG A 167 -1.14 -13.77 -15.90
CA ARG A 167 -0.83 -12.72 -16.87
C ARG A 167 -0.60 -11.34 -16.27
N PHE A 168 -1.04 -11.13 -15.05
CA PHE A 168 -0.65 -9.96 -14.28
C PHE A 168 0.88 -9.85 -14.19
N ILE A 169 1.58 -10.96 -13.93
CA ILE A 169 3.04 -11.00 -13.84
C ILE A 169 3.65 -10.68 -15.22
N THR A 170 3.23 -11.44 -16.25
CA THR A 170 3.77 -11.26 -17.61
C THR A 170 3.53 -9.88 -18.16
N PHE A 171 2.36 -9.29 -17.91
CA PHE A 171 2.06 -7.93 -18.33
C PHE A 171 3.00 -6.90 -17.71
N TRP A 172 3.18 -6.94 -16.39
CA TRP A 172 4.05 -5.99 -15.69
C TRP A 172 5.53 -6.20 -15.97
N LEU A 173 5.97 -7.43 -16.18
CA LEU A 173 7.35 -7.71 -16.62
C LEU A 173 7.59 -7.15 -18.02
N LEU A 174 6.72 -7.45 -18.98
CA LEU A 174 6.88 -7.00 -20.36
C LEU A 174 6.74 -5.47 -20.49
N ALA A 175 5.71 -4.88 -19.87
CA ALA A 175 5.43 -3.46 -20.02
C ALA A 175 6.41 -2.54 -19.28
N GLY A 176 7.00 -3.01 -18.16
CA GLY A 176 7.78 -2.14 -17.27
C GLY A 176 9.25 -2.52 -17.09
N TRP A 177 9.58 -3.80 -17.15
CA TRP A 177 10.91 -4.26 -16.70
C TRP A 177 11.76 -4.95 -17.74
N THR A 178 11.18 -5.52 -18.78
CA THR A 178 11.93 -6.22 -19.82
C THR A 178 12.86 -5.29 -20.58
N LEU A 179 12.41 -4.09 -20.91
CA LEU A 179 13.20 -3.13 -21.68
C LEU A 179 14.39 -2.59 -20.88
N PRO A 180 14.25 -2.09 -19.65
CA PRO A 180 15.39 -1.74 -18.79
C PRO A 180 16.36 -2.91 -18.59
N PHE A 181 15.84 -4.11 -18.33
CA PHE A 181 16.68 -5.30 -18.15
C PHE A 181 17.54 -5.56 -19.38
N ILE A 182 16.93 -5.64 -20.59
CA ILE A 182 17.67 -5.85 -21.84
C ILE A 182 18.73 -4.76 -22.05
N THR A 183 18.40 -3.49 -21.80
CA THR A 183 19.32 -2.36 -21.97
C THR A 183 20.55 -2.50 -21.08
N PHE A 184 20.37 -2.69 -19.77
CA PHE A 184 21.50 -2.80 -18.84
C PHE A 184 22.29 -4.09 -19.05
N PHE A 185 21.62 -5.19 -19.37
CA PHE A 185 22.27 -6.47 -19.67
C PHE A 185 23.13 -6.37 -20.94
N THR A 186 22.63 -5.75 -22.02
CA THR A 186 23.39 -5.56 -23.27
C THR A 186 24.56 -4.59 -23.09
N ILE A 187 24.39 -3.50 -22.32
CA ILE A 187 25.49 -2.58 -21.99
C ILE A 187 26.60 -3.37 -21.27
N GLY A 188 26.26 -4.13 -20.24
CA GLY A 188 27.23 -4.96 -19.52
C GLY A 188 27.93 -5.97 -20.41
N ALA A 189 27.21 -6.61 -21.34
CA ALA A 189 27.77 -7.61 -22.27
C ALA A 189 28.72 -6.96 -23.29
N VAL A 190 28.33 -5.83 -23.88
CA VAL A 190 29.16 -5.12 -24.89
C VAL A 190 30.39 -4.51 -24.23
N SER A 191 30.27 -3.95 -23.04
CA SER A 191 31.36 -3.36 -22.29
C SER A 191 32.23 -4.35 -21.52
N SER A 192 31.90 -5.65 -21.60
CA SER A 192 32.55 -6.72 -20.83
C SER A 192 32.54 -6.49 -19.30
N HIS A 193 31.55 -5.75 -18.81
CA HIS A 193 31.32 -5.49 -17.39
C HIS A 193 30.40 -6.56 -16.79
N LEU A 194 30.97 -7.58 -16.18
CA LEU A 194 30.25 -8.70 -15.57
C LEU A 194 29.40 -8.26 -14.37
N ASP A 195 29.85 -7.25 -13.65
CA ASP A 195 29.16 -6.61 -12.53
C ASP A 195 27.81 -5.99 -12.94
N ILE A 196 27.75 -5.29 -14.09
CA ILE A 196 26.51 -4.71 -14.63
C ILE A 196 25.54 -5.81 -15.07
N MET A 197 26.06 -6.87 -15.72
CA MET A 197 25.24 -8.01 -16.13
C MET A 197 24.62 -8.72 -14.92
N LEU A 198 25.42 -9.06 -13.93
CA LEU A 198 24.95 -9.73 -12.70
C LEU A 198 24.00 -8.83 -11.91
N GLY A 199 24.31 -7.55 -11.79
CA GLY A 199 23.45 -6.57 -11.12
C GLY A 199 22.08 -6.49 -11.79
N SER A 200 22.02 -6.41 -13.12
CA SER A 200 20.75 -6.37 -13.86
C SER A 200 19.94 -7.67 -13.67
N LEU A 201 20.60 -8.82 -13.65
CA LEU A 201 19.95 -10.12 -13.41
C LEU A 201 19.36 -10.21 -11.99
N VAL A 202 20.10 -9.77 -10.98
CA VAL A 202 19.63 -9.73 -9.58
C VAL A 202 18.41 -8.84 -9.45
N VAL A 203 18.44 -7.62 -10.01
CA VAL A 203 17.31 -6.68 -9.97
C VAL A 203 16.09 -7.28 -10.68
N PHE A 204 16.25 -7.84 -11.87
CA PHE A 204 15.16 -8.47 -12.61
C PHE A 204 14.54 -9.64 -11.85
N SER A 205 15.38 -10.49 -11.22
CA SER A 205 14.92 -11.60 -10.40
C SER A 205 14.16 -11.13 -9.16
N ALA A 206 14.65 -10.09 -8.47
CA ALA A 206 13.99 -9.51 -7.31
C ALA A 206 12.62 -8.92 -7.67
N VAL A 207 12.53 -8.17 -8.78
CA VAL A 207 11.25 -7.64 -9.27
C VAL A 207 10.29 -8.75 -9.65
N SER A 208 10.77 -9.79 -10.34
CA SER A 208 9.95 -10.94 -10.71
C SER A 208 9.39 -11.66 -9.48
N LEU A 209 10.21 -11.83 -8.44
CA LEU A 209 9.78 -12.38 -7.15
C LEU A 209 8.70 -11.51 -6.48
N LEU A 210 8.90 -10.19 -6.41
CA LEU A 210 7.92 -9.27 -5.83
C LEU A 210 6.58 -9.27 -6.58
N LEU A 211 6.61 -9.33 -7.92
CA LEU A 211 5.40 -9.42 -8.74
C LEU A 211 4.67 -10.76 -8.54
N THR A 212 5.41 -11.85 -8.39
CA THR A 212 4.86 -13.17 -8.10
C THR A 212 4.21 -13.23 -6.72
N LEU A 213 4.85 -12.66 -5.69
CA LEU A 213 4.28 -12.56 -4.35
C LEU A 213 3.00 -11.71 -4.35
N ARG A 214 3.02 -10.60 -5.09
CA ARG A 214 1.85 -9.74 -5.25
C ARG A 214 0.71 -10.46 -5.96
N TRP A 215 0.98 -11.18 -7.04
CA TRP A 215 0.00 -11.99 -7.76
C TRP A 215 -0.63 -13.06 -6.86
N TRP A 216 0.17 -13.82 -6.13
CA TRP A 216 -0.30 -14.91 -5.29
C TRP A 216 -1.27 -14.44 -4.18
N ARG A 217 -1.10 -13.23 -3.70
CA ARG A 217 -1.92 -12.66 -2.63
C ARG A 217 -3.16 -11.94 -3.12
N TRP A 218 -3.28 -11.71 -4.41
CA TRP A 218 -4.40 -10.97 -4.95
C TRP A 218 -5.57 -11.88 -5.29
N GLY A 219 -6.74 -11.56 -4.74
CA GLY A 219 -7.98 -12.29 -5.00
C GLY A 219 -9.21 -11.51 -4.63
N ILE A 220 -10.35 -11.99 -5.09
CA ILE A 220 -11.68 -11.45 -4.80
C ILE A 220 -12.63 -12.59 -4.47
N ALA A 221 -13.53 -12.39 -3.52
CA ALA A 221 -14.59 -13.32 -3.18
C ALA A 221 -15.92 -12.56 -3.00
N TYR A 222 -17.02 -13.27 -3.15
CA TYR A 222 -18.37 -12.77 -2.94
C TYR A 222 -19.24 -13.86 -2.33
N ASP A 223 -19.89 -13.55 -1.21
CA ASP A 223 -20.71 -14.48 -0.45
C ASP A 223 -22.20 -14.10 -0.42
N SER A 224 -22.70 -13.40 -1.44
CA SER A 224 -24.03 -12.80 -1.53
C SER A 224 -24.31 -11.62 -0.58
N LYS A 225 -23.59 -11.49 0.51
CA LYS A 225 -23.76 -10.41 1.49
C LYS A 225 -22.65 -9.38 1.44
N TYR A 226 -21.42 -9.81 1.15
CA TYR A 226 -20.23 -8.98 1.12
C TYR A 226 -19.36 -9.29 -0.08
N VAL A 227 -18.69 -8.26 -0.57
CA VAL A 227 -17.58 -8.37 -1.52
C VAL A 227 -16.28 -8.27 -0.71
N TYR A 228 -15.43 -9.27 -0.86
CA TYR A 228 -14.13 -9.34 -0.20
C TYR A 228 -13.02 -9.20 -1.22
N ILE A 229 -12.05 -8.39 -0.93
CA ILE A 229 -10.87 -8.20 -1.77
C ILE A 229 -9.63 -8.42 -0.91
N ARG A 230 -8.80 -9.33 -1.36
CA ARG A 230 -7.51 -9.59 -0.76
C ARG A 230 -6.40 -9.11 -1.68
N ARG A 231 -5.48 -8.35 -1.16
CA ARG A 231 -4.30 -7.88 -1.90
C ARG A 231 -3.10 -7.74 -0.97
N GLY A 232 -1.89 -7.59 -1.53
CA GLY A 232 -0.71 -7.36 -0.71
C GLY A 232 0.57 -7.60 -1.46
N ARG A 233 1.68 -7.29 -0.81
CA ARG A 233 3.03 -7.61 -1.28
C ARG A 233 3.68 -8.61 -0.32
N ILE A 234 4.21 -8.12 0.79
CA ILE A 234 4.77 -8.95 1.87
C ILE A 234 3.70 -9.19 2.95
N GLY A 235 2.96 -8.18 3.34
CA GLY A 235 1.75 -8.27 4.15
C GLY A 235 0.51 -8.62 3.32
N ILE A 236 -0.63 -8.76 3.96
CA ILE A 236 -1.92 -9.05 3.32
C ILE A 236 -2.92 -8.00 3.78
N ASP A 237 -3.49 -7.29 2.81
CA ASP A 237 -4.59 -6.37 3.04
C ASP A 237 -5.89 -7.06 2.69
N TYR A 238 -6.86 -7.00 3.59
CA TYR A 238 -8.23 -7.43 3.35
C TYR A 238 -9.15 -6.21 3.30
N GLN A 239 -10.04 -6.19 2.33
CA GLN A 239 -11.08 -5.18 2.19
C GLN A 239 -12.42 -5.88 2.09
N CYS A 240 -13.43 -5.32 2.75
CA CYS A 240 -14.78 -5.85 2.76
C CYS A 240 -15.77 -4.70 2.67
N PHE A 241 -16.80 -4.84 1.81
CA PHE A 241 -17.90 -3.90 1.70
C PHE A 241 -19.20 -4.58 1.31
N GLU A 242 -20.31 -3.96 1.64
CA GLU A 242 -21.64 -4.42 1.25
C GLU A 242 -21.96 -4.02 -0.21
N PRO A 243 -22.43 -4.95 -1.06
CA PRO A 243 -22.70 -4.68 -2.47
C PRO A 243 -23.58 -3.47 -2.74
N TYR A 244 -24.66 -3.27 -1.96
CA TYR A 244 -25.61 -2.17 -2.14
C TYR A 244 -24.98 -0.78 -1.91
N LYS A 245 -23.80 -0.70 -1.31
CA LYS A 245 -23.05 0.55 -1.12
C LYS A 245 -22.21 0.91 -2.35
N ALA A 246 -22.14 0.04 -3.36
CA ALA A 246 -21.43 0.34 -4.59
C ALA A 246 -22.24 1.38 -5.41
N GLN A 247 -21.61 2.52 -5.67
CA GLN A 247 -22.20 3.59 -6.50
C GLN A 247 -22.05 3.30 -7.98
N GLN A 248 -20.98 2.60 -8.36
CA GLN A 248 -20.68 2.26 -9.73
C GLN A 248 -19.87 0.97 -9.80
N VAL A 249 -20.22 0.11 -10.74
CA VAL A 249 -19.44 -1.07 -11.12
C VAL A 249 -18.94 -0.87 -12.54
N ILE A 250 -17.63 -0.83 -12.73
CA ILE A 250 -17.01 -0.61 -14.03
C ILE A 250 -16.25 -1.88 -14.42
N VAL A 251 -16.67 -2.50 -15.51
CA VAL A 251 -15.97 -3.61 -16.15
C VAL A 251 -15.11 -3.06 -17.29
N LYS A 252 -13.80 -3.24 -17.20
CA LYS A 252 -12.84 -2.80 -18.23
C LYS A 252 -12.19 -4.00 -18.88
N GLN A 253 -12.16 -3.99 -20.19
CA GLN A 253 -11.56 -5.05 -21.00
C GLN A 253 -10.74 -4.44 -22.14
N SER A 254 -9.42 -4.68 -22.15
CA SER A 254 -8.59 -4.31 -23.27
C SER A 254 -8.69 -5.34 -24.40
N VAL A 255 -8.28 -5.00 -25.62
CA VAL A 255 -8.27 -5.92 -26.76
C VAL A 255 -7.53 -7.22 -26.47
N PHE A 256 -6.40 -7.13 -25.76
CA PHE A 256 -5.61 -8.30 -25.35
C PHE A 256 -6.31 -9.13 -24.25
N MET A 257 -7.04 -8.49 -23.35
CA MET A 257 -7.82 -9.17 -22.31
C MET A 257 -9.05 -9.87 -22.94
N LYS A 258 -9.73 -9.22 -23.89
CA LYS A 258 -10.87 -9.78 -24.60
C LYS A 258 -10.53 -11.09 -25.32
N ARG A 259 -9.42 -11.12 -26.07
CA ARG A 259 -8.96 -12.33 -26.76
C ARG A 259 -8.71 -13.51 -25.81
N ARG A 260 -8.60 -13.25 -24.53
CA ARG A 260 -8.22 -14.21 -23.51
C ARG A 260 -9.26 -14.41 -22.43
N LYS A 261 -10.48 -13.88 -22.66
CA LYS A 261 -11.61 -13.96 -21.74
C LYS A 261 -11.24 -13.49 -20.33
N GLN A 262 -10.65 -12.30 -20.25
CA GLN A 262 -10.27 -11.66 -19.00
C GLN A 262 -10.84 -10.26 -18.94
N ALA A 263 -11.13 -9.79 -17.73
CA ALA A 263 -11.61 -8.44 -17.47
C ALA A 263 -11.04 -7.89 -16.17
N THR A 264 -11.12 -6.59 -15.99
CA THR A 264 -10.81 -5.85 -14.77
C THR A 264 -12.12 -5.31 -14.22
N VAL A 265 -12.42 -5.56 -12.97
CA VAL A 265 -13.56 -4.95 -12.29
C VAL A 265 -13.09 -3.84 -11.38
N LYS A 266 -13.83 -2.72 -11.37
CA LYS A 266 -13.62 -1.59 -10.47
C LYS A 266 -14.94 -1.25 -9.81
N PHE A 267 -14.97 -1.31 -8.49
CA PHE A 267 -16.08 -0.85 -7.66
C PHE A 267 -15.77 0.57 -7.19
N VAL A 268 -16.74 1.45 -7.35
CA VAL A 268 -16.68 2.83 -6.83
C VAL A 268 -17.65 2.93 -5.66
N LEU A 269 -17.11 3.21 -4.50
CA LEU A 269 -17.87 3.45 -3.27
C LEU A 269 -17.71 4.92 -2.86
N ALA A 270 -18.52 5.40 -1.93
CA ALA A 270 -18.33 6.74 -1.39
C ALA A 270 -16.97 6.90 -0.67
N SER A 271 -16.40 5.82 -0.12
CA SER A 271 -15.08 5.82 0.50
C SER A 271 -13.91 5.77 -0.49
N GLY A 272 -14.18 5.56 -1.77
CA GLY A 272 -13.15 5.46 -2.81
C GLY A 272 -13.39 4.32 -3.78
N ALA A 273 -12.40 4.06 -4.63
CA ALA A 273 -12.51 3.04 -5.66
C ALA A 273 -11.56 1.87 -5.41
N VAL A 274 -12.07 0.66 -5.56
CA VAL A 274 -11.30 -0.58 -5.46
C VAL A 274 -11.30 -1.29 -6.81
N THR A 275 -10.11 -1.68 -7.30
CA THR A 275 -9.95 -2.29 -8.62
C THR A 275 -9.27 -3.64 -8.49
N VAL A 276 -9.81 -4.66 -9.12
CA VAL A 276 -9.22 -5.99 -9.22
C VAL A 276 -9.00 -6.34 -10.69
N PRO A 277 -7.72 -6.45 -11.13
CA PRO A 277 -7.38 -6.68 -12.52
C PRO A 277 -7.29 -8.17 -12.87
N PHE A 278 -7.34 -8.48 -14.16
CA PHE A 278 -7.04 -9.80 -14.75
C PHE A 278 -7.84 -10.98 -14.17
N LEU A 279 -9.12 -10.78 -13.89
CA LEU A 279 -10.05 -11.84 -13.51
C LEU A 279 -10.61 -12.55 -14.74
N PRO A 280 -11.11 -13.81 -14.62
CA PRO A 280 -11.90 -14.45 -15.67
C PRO A 280 -13.16 -13.62 -16.01
N GLU A 281 -13.44 -13.42 -17.29
CA GLU A 281 -14.55 -12.60 -17.79
C GLU A 281 -15.91 -13.09 -17.26
N ASP A 282 -16.14 -14.40 -17.31
CA ASP A 282 -17.38 -15.01 -16.82
C ASP A 282 -17.63 -14.75 -15.33
N TYR A 283 -16.55 -14.77 -14.53
CA TYR A 283 -16.62 -14.47 -13.10
C TYR A 283 -16.93 -12.99 -12.85
N VAL A 284 -16.27 -12.09 -13.61
CA VAL A 284 -16.49 -10.64 -13.49
C VAL A 284 -17.93 -10.27 -13.87
N ASN A 285 -18.46 -10.85 -14.94
CA ASN A 285 -19.83 -10.56 -15.37
C ASN A 285 -20.85 -11.05 -14.32
N LYS A 286 -20.72 -12.29 -13.84
CA LYS A 286 -21.57 -12.81 -12.77
C LYS A 286 -21.50 -11.96 -11.49
N LEU A 287 -20.29 -11.55 -11.10
CA LEU A 287 -20.09 -10.71 -9.93
C LEU A 287 -20.72 -9.32 -10.13
N ALA A 288 -20.52 -8.70 -11.30
CA ALA A 288 -21.10 -7.41 -11.62
C ALA A 288 -22.63 -7.45 -11.62
N ASP A 289 -23.21 -8.47 -12.24
CA ASP A 289 -24.67 -8.68 -12.28
C ASP A 289 -25.22 -8.90 -10.87
N SER A 290 -24.55 -9.69 -10.04
CA SER A 290 -24.97 -9.93 -8.65
C SER A 290 -24.91 -8.67 -7.80
N VAL A 291 -23.85 -7.88 -7.94
CA VAL A 291 -23.70 -6.60 -7.20
C VAL A 291 -24.74 -5.59 -7.67
N LEU A 292 -24.96 -5.46 -8.97
CA LEU A 292 -25.96 -4.54 -9.54
C LEU A 292 -27.39 -4.96 -9.13
N PHE A 293 -27.69 -6.26 -9.15
CA PHE A 293 -28.97 -6.77 -8.69
C PHE A 293 -29.22 -6.40 -7.21
N GLU A 294 -28.21 -6.52 -6.35
CA GLU A 294 -28.34 -6.15 -4.94
C GLU A 294 -28.53 -4.63 -4.76
N VAL A 295 -27.85 -3.81 -5.56
CA VAL A 295 -28.03 -2.35 -5.57
C VAL A 295 -29.45 -1.96 -6.00
N GLU A 296 -30.01 -2.60 -7.03
CA GLU A 296 -31.33 -2.29 -7.58
C GLU A 296 -32.48 -2.86 -6.73
N SER A 297 -32.31 -4.06 -6.17
CA SER A 297 -33.32 -4.73 -5.36
C SER A 297 -33.43 -4.15 -3.95
N THR A 298 -32.33 -3.58 -3.43
CA THR A 298 -32.27 -3.06 -2.06
C THR A 298 -32.70 -1.58 -2.04
N ARG A 299 -33.81 -1.28 -1.34
CA ARG A 299 -34.26 0.11 -1.11
C ARG A 299 -33.56 0.81 0.06
N ARG A 300 -32.40 0.34 0.47
CA ARG A 300 -31.63 0.95 1.57
C ARG A 300 -30.83 2.14 1.05
N SER A 301 -30.80 3.21 1.84
CA SER A 301 -29.91 4.32 1.52
C SER A 301 -28.44 3.88 1.66
N TRP A 302 -27.62 4.21 0.70
CA TRP A 302 -26.17 3.97 0.74
C TRP A 302 -25.41 5.01 1.59
N MET A 303 -26.11 6.06 2.07
CA MET A 303 -25.59 7.08 3.00
C MET A 303 -26.14 6.89 4.41
#